data_630cc231186044ab540faacb6815ca81
#
_entry.id   630cc231186044ab540faacb6815ca81
#
_cell.length_a   1.000
_cell.length_b   1.000
_cell.length_c   1.000
_cell.angle_alpha   90.00
_cell.angle_beta   90.00
_cell.angle_gamma   90.00
#
_symmetry.space_group_name_H-M   'P 1'
#
loop_
_entity.id
_entity.type
_entity.pdbx_description
1 polymer ?
#
loop_
_entity_poly.entity_id
_entity_poly.type
_entity_poly.pdbx_seq_one_letter_code
_entity_poly.pdbx_strand_id
1 'polypeptide(L)'
;MAESEEELKSLLMKVKEESKKAGLKLNIQKTKIMASGPITSWQIDAETMETVTDFISLASKIIADGDCSHEIKRRLLRGRKVMTNLDSIFKSRDITLPTKVHLVKAMVFPGVMHGCESWTVKKAERQRIDAFDLWCWRRLLRVPWTARRYNQSILKEISPGCSLEGLMVKLKLQYFGHLMQRVDNLEKNPDVGGLGTGGEGNDRG
;
A
#
# COMPACT_ATOMS: atom_id res chain seq x y z
N MET A 1 -6.38 -14.73 4.77
CA MET A 1 -6.95 -15.08 3.46
C MET A 1 -7.24 -16.55 3.50
N ALA A 2 -8.27 -17.01 2.82
CA ALA A 2 -8.69 -18.41 2.79
C ALA A 2 -8.92 -18.82 1.33
N GLU A 3 -8.71 -20.08 1.03
CA GLU A 3 -8.87 -20.64 -0.32
C GLU A 3 -10.30 -21.16 -0.54
N SER A 4 -11.05 -21.43 0.54
CA SER A 4 -12.44 -21.88 0.51
C SER A 4 -13.32 -21.09 1.47
N GLU A 5 -14.64 -21.21 1.25
CA GLU A 5 -15.66 -20.58 2.11
C GLU A 5 -15.67 -21.20 3.51
N GLU A 6 -15.50 -22.51 3.61
CA GLU A 6 -15.44 -23.24 4.88
C GLU A 6 -14.22 -22.84 5.70
N GLU A 7 -13.06 -22.72 5.05
CA GLU A 7 -11.85 -22.26 5.69
C GLU A 7 -12.01 -20.83 6.23
N LEU A 8 -12.61 -19.94 5.43
CA LEU A 8 -12.86 -18.57 5.85
C LEU A 8 -13.81 -18.51 7.06
N LYS A 9 -14.86 -19.35 7.08
CA LYS A 9 -15.78 -19.47 8.23
C LYS A 9 -15.03 -19.92 9.48
N SER A 10 -14.22 -20.96 9.37
CA SER A 10 -13.40 -21.48 10.48
C SER A 10 -12.45 -20.42 11.03
N LEU A 11 -11.73 -19.70 10.17
CA LEU A 11 -10.82 -18.63 10.57
C LEU A 11 -11.56 -17.49 11.26
N LEU A 12 -12.72 -17.10 10.76
CA LEU A 12 -13.49 -16.00 11.34
C LEU A 12 -14.07 -16.37 12.70
N MET A 13 -14.53 -17.62 12.88
CA MET A 13 -14.98 -18.12 14.17
C MET A 13 -13.85 -18.14 15.19
N LYS A 14 -12.64 -18.58 14.81
CA LYS A 14 -11.45 -18.50 15.67
C LYS A 14 -11.13 -17.06 16.07
N VAL A 15 -11.12 -16.14 15.10
CA VAL A 15 -10.87 -14.70 15.38
C VAL A 15 -11.92 -14.16 16.35
N LYS A 16 -13.20 -14.53 16.18
CA LYS A 16 -14.29 -14.11 17.06
C LYS A 16 -14.09 -14.63 18.49
N GLU A 17 -13.72 -15.90 18.66
CA GLU A 17 -13.47 -16.51 19.96
C GLU A 17 -12.28 -15.87 20.67
N GLU A 18 -11.14 -15.73 19.99
CA GLU A 18 -9.95 -15.11 20.55
C GLU A 18 -10.16 -13.63 20.89
N SER A 19 -10.87 -12.91 20.03
CA SER A 19 -11.25 -11.51 20.31
C SER A 19 -12.13 -11.40 21.57
N LYS A 20 -13.08 -12.34 21.75
CA LYS A 20 -13.94 -12.39 22.94
C LYS A 20 -13.15 -12.63 24.21
N LYS A 21 -12.12 -13.50 24.17
CA LYS A 21 -11.22 -13.73 25.32
C LYS A 21 -10.46 -12.45 25.69
N ALA A 22 -10.11 -11.62 24.71
CA ALA A 22 -9.47 -10.32 24.91
C ALA A 22 -10.46 -9.18 25.25
N GLY A 23 -11.75 -9.48 25.48
CA GLY A 23 -12.78 -8.48 25.76
C GLY A 23 -13.26 -7.68 24.55
N LEU A 24 -12.86 -8.06 23.34
CA LEU A 24 -13.24 -7.41 22.09
C LEU A 24 -14.44 -8.11 21.45
N LYS A 25 -15.30 -7.32 20.79
CA LYS A 25 -16.43 -7.85 20.00
C LYS A 25 -16.21 -7.58 18.53
N LEU A 26 -16.41 -8.60 17.69
CA LEU A 26 -16.41 -8.45 16.24
C LEU A 26 -17.59 -7.56 15.83
N ASN A 27 -17.31 -6.49 15.07
CA ASN A 27 -18.35 -5.62 14.54
C ASN A 27 -18.77 -6.12 13.16
N ILE A 28 -19.87 -6.86 13.09
CA ILE A 28 -20.34 -7.51 11.86
C ILE A 28 -20.68 -6.48 10.79
N GLN A 29 -21.28 -5.35 11.14
CA GLN A 29 -21.63 -4.29 10.19
C GLN A 29 -20.41 -3.64 9.52
N LYS A 30 -19.26 -3.62 10.22
CA LYS A 30 -17.98 -3.11 9.66
C LYS A 30 -17.13 -4.18 9.02
N THR A 31 -17.45 -5.45 9.25
CA THR A 31 -16.73 -6.58 8.67
C THR A 31 -17.31 -6.87 7.29
N LYS A 32 -16.44 -6.89 6.29
CA LYS A 32 -16.83 -7.11 4.90
C LYS A 32 -16.07 -8.28 4.33
N ILE A 33 -16.70 -9.00 3.42
CA ILE A 33 -16.10 -10.13 2.73
C ILE A 33 -15.83 -9.73 1.29
N MET A 34 -14.63 -10.06 0.83
CA MET A 34 -14.25 -9.88 -0.56
C MET A 34 -13.77 -11.23 -1.11
N ALA A 35 -14.29 -11.61 -2.26
CA ALA A 35 -13.91 -12.83 -2.95
C ALA A 35 -13.62 -12.58 -4.42
N SER A 36 -12.77 -13.41 -5.00
CA SER A 36 -12.45 -13.39 -6.44
C SER A 36 -13.51 -14.10 -7.31
N GLY A 37 -14.51 -14.73 -6.69
CA GLY A 37 -15.63 -15.43 -7.36
C GLY A 37 -16.99 -14.96 -6.85
N PRO A 38 -18.08 -15.40 -7.49
CA PRO A 38 -19.43 -15.05 -7.06
C PRO A 38 -19.76 -15.71 -5.73
N ILE A 39 -19.94 -14.90 -4.68
CA ILE A 39 -20.53 -15.34 -3.40
C ILE A 39 -21.95 -14.81 -3.33
N THR A 40 -22.91 -15.68 -3.12
CA THR A 40 -24.34 -15.34 -3.16
C THR A 40 -24.87 -14.73 -1.86
N SER A 41 -24.44 -15.21 -0.72
CA SER A 41 -24.73 -14.60 0.59
C SER A 41 -23.88 -15.25 1.67
N TRP A 42 -23.43 -14.46 2.63
CA TRP A 42 -22.67 -14.96 3.76
C TRP A 42 -23.34 -14.56 5.08
N GLN A 43 -23.55 -15.54 5.95
CA GLN A 43 -24.16 -15.32 7.26
C GLN A 43 -23.25 -15.81 8.38
N ILE A 44 -23.14 -15.00 9.43
CA ILE A 44 -22.51 -15.36 10.70
C ILE A 44 -23.48 -15.02 11.80
N ASP A 45 -23.78 -16.00 12.66
CA ASP A 45 -24.74 -15.85 13.77
C ASP A 45 -26.11 -15.32 13.31
N ALA A 46 -26.62 -15.78 12.17
CA ALA A 46 -27.85 -15.29 11.54
C ALA A 46 -27.81 -13.84 11.04
N GLU A 47 -26.70 -13.15 11.11
CA GLU A 47 -26.51 -11.84 10.49
C GLU A 47 -25.84 -11.98 9.12
N THR A 48 -26.41 -11.30 8.11
CA THR A 48 -25.88 -11.30 6.75
C THR A 48 -24.70 -10.33 6.65
N MET A 49 -23.55 -10.82 6.16
CA MET A 49 -22.39 -9.99 5.93
C MET A 49 -22.42 -9.38 4.53
N GLU A 50 -21.97 -8.13 4.43
CA GLU A 50 -21.85 -7.44 3.16
C GLU A 50 -20.67 -7.99 2.35
N THR A 51 -20.95 -8.48 1.14
CA THR A 51 -19.92 -8.82 0.16
C THR A 51 -19.60 -7.59 -0.67
N VAL A 52 -18.30 -7.31 -0.83
CA VAL A 52 -17.82 -6.14 -1.57
C VAL A 52 -16.82 -6.54 -2.64
N THR A 53 -16.83 -5.81 -3.74
CA THR A 53 -15.87 -5.98 -4.84
C THR A 53 -14.58 -5.21 -4.59
N ASP A 54 -14.64 -4.20 -3.74
CA ASP A 54 -13.47 -3.40 -3.33
C ASP A 54 -13.65 -2.88 -1.90
N PHE A 55 -12.54 -2.61 -1.22
CA PHE A 55 -12.55 -1.92 0.06
C PHE A 55 -11.27 -1.13 0.28
N ILE A 56 -11.33 -0.20 1.24
CA ILE A 56 -10.16 0.61 1.60
C ILE A 56 -9.58 0.08 2.92
N SER A 57 -8.38 -0.48 2.86
CA SER A 57 -7.60 -0.90 4.02
C SER A 57 -6.34 -0.07 4.13
N LEU A 58 -6.08 0.50 5.33
CA LEU A 58 -4.89 1.32 5.60
C LEU A 58 -4.65 2.38 4.51
N ALA A 59 -5.73 3.05 4.09
CA ALA A 59 -5.74 4.06 3.02
C ALA A 59 -5.39 3.53 1.61
N SER A 60 -5.27 2.22 1.39
CA SER A 60 -5.11 1.60 0.06
C SER A 60 -6.40 0.94 -0.40
N LYS A 61 -6.78 1.17 -1.66
CA LYS A 61 -7.93 0.52 -2.29
C LYS A 61 -7.50 -0.86 -2.78
N ILE A 62 -8.14 -1.89 -2.26
CA ILE A 62 -7.97 -3.29 -2.65
C ILE A 62 -9.20 -3.70 -3.46
N ILE A 63 -8.98 -4.37 -4.59
CA ILE A 63 -10.03 -4.87 -5.49
C ILE A 63 -9.92 -6.39 -5.59
N ALA A 64 -11.05 -7.07 -5.69
CA ALA A 64 -11.12 -8.52 -5.69
C ALA A 64 -10.34 -9.20 -6.83
N ASP A 65 -10.22 -8.54 -7.98
CA ASP A 65 -9.47 -9.01 -9.15
C ASP A 65 -7.94 -8.78 -9.05
N GLY A 66 -7.47 -8.12 -7.96
CA GLY A 66 -6.07 -7.78 -7.77
C GLY A 66 -5.54 -6.67 -8.70
N ASP A 67 -6.40 -5.98 -9.48
CA ASP A 67 -5.97 -4.89 -10.35
C ASP A 67 -5.67 -3.61 -9.58
N CYS A 68 -4.43 -3.18 -9.61
CA CYS A 68 -3.95 -1.98 -8.91
C CYS A 68 -4.16 -0.69 -9.71
N SER A 69 -4.67 -0.74 -10.94
CA SER A 69 -4.79 0.42 -11.84
C SER A 69 -5.60 1.56 -11.24
N HIS A 70 -6.70 1.24 -10.53
CA HIS A 70 -7.54 2.24 -9.88
C HIS A 70 -6.82 2.91 -8.70
N GLU A 71 -6.11 2.12 -7.89
CA GLU A 71 -5.33 2.67 -6.77
C GLU A 71 -4.19 3.54 -7.27
N ILE A 72 -3.44 3.11 -8.29
CA ILE A 72 -2.38 3.90 -8.91
C ILE A 72 -2.93 5.24 -9.40
N LYS A 73 -4.03 5.23 -10.16
CA LYS A 73 -4.68 6.48 -10.64
C LYS A 73 -5.07 7.39 -9.46
N ARG A 74 -5.67 6.83 -8.41
CA ARG A 74 -6.08 7.57 -7.21
C ARG A 74 -4.89 8.22 -6.51
N ARG A 75 -3.78 7.50 -6.38
CA ARG A 75 -2.54 8.00 -5.76
C ARG A 75 -1.90 9.10 -6.59
N LEU A 76 -1.82 8.93 -7.90
CA LEU A 76 -1.31 9.98 -8.79
C LEU A 76 -2.16 11.26 -8.74
N LEU A 77 -3.48 11.15 -8.65
CA LEU A 77 -4.37 12.30 -8.46
C LEU A 77 -4.11 13.02 -7.12
N ARG A 78 -3.91 12.27 -6.03
CA ARG A 78 -3.51 12.84 -4.73
C ARG A 78 -2.18 13.57 -4.83
N GLY A 79 -1.18 12.97 -5.47
CA GLY A 79 0.11 13.61 -5.71
C GLY A 79 -0.02 14.91 -6.49
N ARG A 80 -0.88 14.94 -7.53
CA ARG A 80 -1.17 16.18 -8.28
C ARG A 80 -1.78 17.26 -7.39
N LYS A 81 -2.71 16.90 -6.50
CA LYS A 81 -3.31 17.85 -5.54
C LYS A 81 -2.26 18.44 -4.60
N VAL A 82 -1.38 17.60 -4.05
CA VAL A 82 -0.28 18.06 -3.18
C VAL A 82 0.66 18.99 -3.95
N MET A 83 1.07 18.63 -5.17
CA MET A 83 1.87 19.50 -6.03
C MET A 83 1.20 20.85 -6.29
N THR A 84 -0.11 20.88 -6.45
CA THR A 84 -0.87 22.13 -6.64
C THR A 84 -0.89 22.97 -5.36
N ASN A 85 -1.04 22.37 -4.22
CA ASN A 85 -1.00 23.06 -2.92
C ASN A 85 0.38 23.68 -2.63
N LEU A 86 1.47 23.07 -3.13
CA LEU A 86 2.83 23.57 -3.01
C LEU A 86 3.21 24.64 -4.05
N ASP A 87 2.29 25.05 -4.92
CA ASP A 87 2.57 25.92 -6.05
C ASP A 87 3.12 27.31 -5.61
N SER A 88 2.65 27.84 -4.49
CA SER A 88 3.18 29.09 -3.89
C SER A 88 4.66 28.96 -3.52
N ILE A 89 5.04 27.83 -2.93
CA ILE A 89 6.43 27.53 -2.55
C ILE A 89 7.30 27.37 -3.78
N PHE A 90 6.82 26.68 -4.81
CA PHE A 90 7.56 26.51 -6.05
C PHE A 90 7.71 27.83 -6.82
N LYS A 91 6.79 28.81 -6.61
CA LYS A 91 6.85 30.14 -7.18
C LYS A 91 7.85 31.06 -6.47
N SER A 92 8.16 30.84 -5.21
CA SER A 92 9.13 31.65 -4.48
C SER A 92 10.51 31.62 -5.15
N ARG A 93 11.15 32.79 -5.25
CA ARG A 93 12.53 32.94 -5.73
C ARG A 93 13.56 32.70 -4.62
N ASP A 94 13.15 32.82 -3.38
CA ASP A 94 14.02 32.68 -2.20
C ASP A 94 14.39 31.23 -1.91
N ILE A 95 13.61 30.30 -2.47
CA ILE A 95 13.82 28.86 -2.27
C ILE A 95 14.62 28.31 -3.44
N THR A 96 15.75 27.69 -3.14
CA THR A 96 16.66 27.11 -4.13
C THR A 96 16.05 25.90 -4.85
N LEU A 97 16.49 25.62 -6.07
CA LEU A 97 16.03 24.47 -6.85
C LEU A 97 16.25 23.13 -6.12
N PRO A 98 17.43 22.84 -5.50
CA PRO A 98 17.62 21.63 -4.74
C PRO A 98 16.61 21.46 -3.59
N THR A 99 16.30 22.54 -2.88
CA THR A 99 15.30 22.51 -1.80
C THR A 99 13.91 22.19 -2.34
N LYS A 100 13.50 22.77 -3.46
CA LYS A 100 12.24 22.45 -4.13
C LYS A 100 12.17 21.00 -4.58
N VAL A 101 13.26 20.45 -5.12
CA VAL A 101 13.37 19.03 -5.49
C VAL A 101 13.21 18.14 -4.25
N HIS A 102 13.87 18.50 -3.15
CA HIS A 102 13.75 17.79 -1.89
C HIS A 102 12.31 17.78 -1.37
N LEU A 103 11.60 18.92 -1.43
CA LEU A 103 10.19 19.01 -1.03
C LEU A 103 9.28 18.08 -1.85
N VAL A 104 9.47 18.00 -3.18
CA VAL A 104 8.71 17.05 -4.00
C VAL A 104 8.94 15.62 -3.54
N LYS A 105 10.20 15.25 -3.31
CA LYS A 105 10.57 13.90 -2.85
C LYS A 105 10.05 13.58 -1.45
N ALA A 106 10.04 14.56 -0.54
CA ALA A 106 9.65 14.36 0.85
C ALA A 106 8.12 14.43 1.07
N MET A 107 7.39 15.24 0.29
CA MET A 107 5.97 15.49 0.54
C MET A 107 5.04 14.87 -0.52
N VAL A 108 5.47 14.79 -1.78
CA VAL A 108 4.63 14.30 -2.87
C VAL A 108 4.80 12.81 -3.08
N PHE A 109 6.04 12.35 -3.24
CA PHE A 109 6.34 10.97 -3.59
C PHE A 109 5.92 9.95 -2.54
N PRO A 110 6.12 10.16 -1.21
CA PRO A 110 5.66 9.20 -0.22
C PRO A 110 4.16 8.96 -0.25
N GLY A 111 3.37 10.04 -0.46
CA GLY A 111 1.92 9.92 -0.59
C GLY A 111 1.47 9.15 -1.85
N VAL A 112 2.25 9.22 -2.93
CA VAL A 112 2.01 8.45 -4.17
C VAL A 112 2.43 7.01 -4.00
N MET A 113 3.60 6.75 -3.39
CA MET A 113 4.19 5.42 -3.26
C MET A 113 3.59 4.58 -2.13
N HIS A 114 2.76 5.16 -1.25
CA HIS A 114 2.21 4.42 -0.11
C HIS A 114 1.44 3.17 -0.55
N GLY A 115 1.88 2.01 -0.07
CA GLY A 115 1.31 0.71 -0.41
C GLY A 115 1.74 0.17 -1.78
N CYS A 116 2.74 0.79 -2.43
CA CYS A 116 3.20 0.36 -3.76
C CYS A 116 3.91 -1.01 -3.74
N GLU A 117 4.26 -1.50 -2.57
CA GLU A 117 4.90 -2.80 -2.38
C GLU A 117 4.03 -3.95 -2.92
N SER A 118 2.72 -3.83 -2.71
CA SER A 118 1.73 -4.83 -3.15
C SER A 118 1.27 -4.65 -4.61
N TRP A 119 1.65 -3.57 -5.31
CA TRP A 119 1.10 -3.30 -6.62
C TRP A 119 1.72 -4.17 -7.72
N THR A 120 0.89 -4.79 -8.52
CA THR A 120 1.27 -5.41 -9.78
C THR A 120 1.25 -4.34 -10.88
N VAL A 121 2.40 -3.69 -11.11
CA VAL A 121 2.50 -2.56 -12.05
C VAL A 121 2.64 -3.08 -13.48
N LYS A 122 1.58 -2.93 -14.29
CA LYS A 122 1.56 -3.24 -15.72
C LYS A 122 2.27 -2.14 -16.53
N LYS A 123 2.59 -2.41 -17.80
CA LYS A 123 3.26 -1.44 -18.69
C LYS A 123 2.52 -0.10 -18.78
N ALA A 124 1.19 -0.12 -18.86
CA ALA A 124 0.39 1.10 -18.96
C ALA A 124 0.45 1.96 -17.69
N GLU A 125 0.47 1.32 -16.51
CA GLU A 125 0.61 2.01 -15.22
C GLU A 125 2.01 2.59 -15.06
N ARG A 126 3.04 1.90 -15.51
CA ARG A 126 4.43 2.36 -15.54
C ARG A 126 4.54 3.66 -16.34
N GLN A 127 3.97 3.69 -17.54
CA GLN A 127 3.93 4.90 -18.37
C GLN A 127 3.19 6.07 -17.69
N ARG A 128 2.13 5.80 -16.92
CA ARG A 128 1.42 6.82 -16.14
C ARG A 128 2.25 7.37 -14.98
N ILE A 129 3.01 6.50 -14.30
CA ILE A 129 3.92 6.88 -13.23
C ILE A 129 5.03 7.77 -13.77
N ASP A 130 5.65 7.39 -14.90
CA ASP A 130 6.70 8.17 -15.56
C ASP A 130 6.18 9.52 -16.05
N ALA A 131 4.98 9.54 -16.63
CA ALA A 131 4.33 10.78 -17.06
C ALA A 131 4.02 11.72 -15.88
N PHE A 132 3.65 11.16 -14.72
CA PHE A 132 3.43 11.93 -13.50
C PHE A 132 4.75 12.48 -12.94
N ASP A 133 5.80 11.67 -12.88
CA ASP A 133 7.13 12.09 -12.42
C ASP A 133 7.63 13.28 -13.24
N LEU A 134 7.59 13.14 -14.57
CA LEU A 134 7.97 14.21 -15.47
C LEU A 134 7.08 15.45 -15.35
N TRP A 135 5.78 15.28 -15.14
CA TRP A 135 4.85 16.39 -14.90
C TRP A 135 5.21 17.17 -13.62
N CYS A 136 5.61 16.48 -12.53
CA CYS A 136 6.08 17.13 -11.31
C CYS A 136 7.29 18.02 -11.59
N TRP A 137 8.28 17.52 -12.33
CA TRP A 137 9.51 18.26 -12.66
C TRP A 137 9.24 19.43 -13.59
N ARG A 138 8.41 19.25 -14.62
CA ARG A 138 8.01 20.36 -15.51
C ARG A 138 7.29 21.46 -14.73
N ARG A 139 6.39 21.11 -13.83
CA ARG A 139 5.68 22.07 -12.99
C ARG A 139 6.63 22.81 -12.06
N LEU A 140 7.58 22.14 -11.45
CA LEU A 140 8.59 22.72 -10.58
C LEU A 140 9.46 23.74 -11.35
N LEU A 141 9.89 23.40 -12.57
CA LEU A 141 10.65 24.30 -13.43
C LEU A 141 9.79 25.33 -14.18
N ARG A 142 8.48 25.28 -14.03
CA ARG A 142 7.50 26.13 -14.75
C ARG A 142 7.60 26.00 -16.27
N VAL A 143 7.94 24.82 -16.75
CA VAL A 143 8.00 24.51 -18.19
C VAL A 143 6.64 24.00 -18.63
N PRO A 144 5.84 24.76 -19.40
CA PRO A 144 4.57 24.27 -19.89
C PRO A 144 4.80 23.08 -20.83
N TRP A 145 3.80 22.19 -20.90
CA TRP A 145 3.92 21.01 -21.76
C TRP A 145 4.03 21.38 -23.26
N THR A 146 3.51 22.53 -23.63
CA THR A 146 3.60 23.10 -25.01
C THR A 146 4.98 23.59 -25.36
N ALA A 147 5.86 23.84 -24.39
CA ALA A 147 7.25 24.19 -24.65
C ALA A 147 7.96 22.99 -25.27
N ARG A 148 8.58 23.18 -26.43
CA ARG A 148 9.35 22.16 -27.17
C ARG A 148 10.67 21.82 -26.44
N ARG A 149 10.59 21.55 -25.15
CA ARG A 149 11.75 21.18 -24.35
C ARG A 149 11.78 19.67 -24.12
N TYR A 150 12.91 19.03 -24.46
CA TYR A 150 13.07 17.58 -24.31
C TYR A 150 13.03 17.14 -22.85
N ASN A 151 12.43 15.99 -22.60
CA ASN A 151 12.29 15.42 -21.26
C ASN A 151 13.66 15.17 -20.61
N GLN A 152 14.64 14.70 -21.40
CA GLN A 152 16.01 14.48 -20.93
C GLN A 152 16.65 15.78 -20.41
N SER A 153 16.42 16.93 -21.05
CA SER A 153 16.97 18.20 -20.60
C SER A 153 16.37 18.64 -19.25
N ILE A 154 15.09 18.33 -19.02
CA ILE A 154 14.39 18.58 -17.74
C ILE A 154 15.00 17.70 -16.64
N LEU A 155 15.13 16.41 -16.89
CA LEU A 155 15.71 15.47 -15.93
C LEU A 155 17.19 15.77 -15.63
N LYS A 156 17.94 16.20 -16.63
CA LYS A 156 19.34 16.62 -16.44
C LYS A 156 19.47 17.85 -15.53
N GLU A 157 18.58 18.85 -15.69
CA GLU A 157 18.57 20.06 -14.88
C GLU A 157 18.14 19.76 -13.42
N ILE A 158 17.12 18.94 -13.24
CA ILE A 158 16.62 18.53 -11.91
C ILE A 158 17.62 17.61 -11.21
N SER A 159 18.29 16.73 -11.97
CA SER A 159 19.18 15.68 -11.45
C SER A 159 18.55 14.91 -10.28
N PRO A 160 17.37 14.28 -10.48
CA PRO A 160 16.61 13.70 -9.38
C PRO A 160 17.32 12.52 -8.70
N GLY A 161 18.39 12.01 -9.24
CA GLY A 161 19.15 10.85 -8.79
C GLY A 161 18.43 9.52 -9.07
N CYS A 162 17.14 9.42 -8.76
CA CYS A 162 16.31 8.25 -9.02
C CYS A 162 14.92 8.67 -9.47
N SER A 163 14.36 7.96 -10.46
CA SER A 163 12.97 8.16 -10.90
C SER A 163 11.97 7.69 -9.84
N LEU A 164 10.73 8.13 -9.94
CA LEU A 164 9.65 7.67 -9.06
C LEU A 164 9.45 6.14 -9.18
N GLU A 165 9.52 5.58 -10.40
CA GLU A 165 9.47 4.13 -10.60
C GLU A 165 10.64 3.43 -9.90
N GLY A 166 11.86 3.95 -10.03
CA GLY A 166 13.04 3.40 -9.36
C GLY A 166 12.92 3.39 -7.84
N LEU A 167 12.31 4.44 -7.25
CA LEU A 167 12.01 4.47 -5.82
C LEU A 167 10.98 3.42 -5.42
N MET A 168 9.93 3.20 -6.22
CA MET A 168 8.94 2.15 -5.98
C MET A 168 9.57 0.75 -6.04
N VAL A 169 10.43 0.48 -7.02
CA VAL A 169 11.17 -0.79 -7.12
C VAL A 169 12.06 -0.99 -5.89
N LYS A 170 12.76 0.05 -5.43
CA LYS A 170 13.57 0.00 -4.22
C LYS A 170 12.74 -0.39 -3.00
N LEU A 171 11.56 0.23 -2.80
CA LEU A 171 10.66 -0.09 -1.69
C LEU A 171 10.18 -1.55 -1.75
N LYS A 172 9.81 -2.05 -2.94
CA LYS A 172 9.44 -3.45 -3.13
C LYS A 172 10.56 -4.41 -2.75
N LEU A 173 11.78 -4.14 -3.19
CA LEU A 173 12.94 -4.97 -2.85
C LEU A 173 13.25 -4.94 -1.35
N GLN A 174 13.14 -3.79 -0.71
CA GLN A 174 13.30 -3.68 0.75
C GLN A 174 12.24 -4.50 1.48
N TYR A 175 10.96 -4.38 1.09
CA TYR A 175 9.86 -5.15 1.67
C TYR A 175 10.08 -6.65 1.48
N PHE A 176 10.44 -7.09 0.28
CA PHE A 176 10.76 -8.49 0.00
C PHE A 176 11.93 -9.00 0.85
N GLY A 177 13.00 -8.22 0.99
CA GLY A 177 14.13 -8.57 1.86
C GLY A 177 13.70 -8.76 3.33
N HIS A 178 12.82 -7.89 3.85
CA HIS A 178 12.28 -8.06 5.21
C HIS A 178 11.41 -9.32 5.35
N LEU A 179 10.63 -9.67 4.33
CA LEU A 179 9.84 -10.90 4.33
C LEU A 179 10.73 -12.14 4.38
N MET A 180 11.76 -12.19 3.54
CA MET A 180 12.70 -13.32 3.52
C MET A 180 13.43 -13.51 4.85
N GLN A 181 13.89 -12.43 5.48
CA GLN A 181 14.49 -12.48 6.81
C GLN A 181 13.54 -13.03 7.88
N ARG A 182 12.23 -12.74 7.78
CA ARG A 182 11.23 -13.29 8.71
C ARG A 182 11.02 -14.79 8.51
N VAL A 183 10.96 -15.24 7.27
CA VAL A 183 10.83 -16.67 6.95
C VAL A 183 12.03 -17.44 7.48
N ASP A 184 13.26 -16.98 7.22
CA ASP A 184 14.49 -17.59 7.73
C ASP A 184 14.53 -17.66 9.28
N ASN A 185 14.01 -16.64 9.97
CA ASN A 185 13.94 -16.62 11.42
C ASN A 185 12.89 -17.60 11.97
N LEU A 186 11.76 -17.79 11.28
CA LEU A 186 10.74 -18.77 11.66
C LEU A 186 11.25 -20.21 11.47
N GLU A 187 12.01 -20.47 10.41
CA GLU A 187 12.64 -21.79 10.18
C GLU A 187 13.74 -22.09 11.21
N LYS A 188 14.48 -21.07 11.66
CA LYS A 188 15.55 -21.25 12.68
C LYS A 188 15.04 -21.39 14.11
N ASN A 189 13.84 -20.89 14.42
CA ASN A 189 13.20 -20.97 15.73
C ASN A 189 11.76 -21.51 15.62
N PRO A 190 11.58 -22.82 15.41
CA PRO A 190 10.25 -23.42 15.34
C PRO A 190 9.46 -23.33 16.66
N ASP A 191 10.14 -23.11 17.80
CA ASP A 191 9.51 -23.07 19.13
C ASP A 191 8.79 -21.76 19.50
N VAL A 192 8.88 -20.71 18.71
CA VAL A 192 8.17 -19.44 18.99
C VAL A 192 6.69 -19.47 18.58
N GLY A 193 6.24 -20.53 17.91
CA GLY A 193 4.84 -20.75 17.51
C GLY A 193 4.01 -21.61 18.47
N GLY A 194 4.61 -22.18 19.51
CA GLY A 194 3.94 -23.01 20.48
C GLY A 194 3.40 -22.18 21.66
N LEU A 195 2.12 -21.91 21.69
CA LEU A 195 1.38 -21.53 22.90
C LEU A 195 1.62 -22.62 23.95
N GLY A 196 2.23 -22.22 25.07
CA GLY A 196 2.55 -23.10 26.19
C GLY A 196 1.34 -23.91 26.67
N THR A 197 1.41 -25.20 26.47
CA THR A 197 0.61 -26.17 27.19
C THR A 197 1.19 -26.36 28.59
N GLY A 198 0.31 -26.19 29.58
CA GLY A 198 0.59 -26.15 30.98
C GLY A 198 1.54 -27.25 31.53
N GLY A 199 2.45 -26.81 32.36
CA GLY A 199 3.22 -27.67 33.25
C GLY A 199 2.32 -28.17 34.36
N GLU A 200 2.04 -29.47 34.35
CA GLU A 200 1.51 -30.20 35.49
C GLU A 200 2.51 -30.15 36.65
N GLY A 201 2.01 -29.69 37.78
CA GLY A 201 2.71 -29.76 39.04
C GLY A 201 2.93 -31.22 39.44
N ASN A 202 4.16 -31.58 39.68
CA ASN A 202 4.47 -32.83 40.37
C ASN A 202 4.87 -32.48 41.81
N ASP A 203 3.92 -32.72 42.68
CA ASP A 203 4.05 -32.72 44.12
C ASP A 203 4.77 -34.01 44.54
N ARG A 204 5.89 -33.90 45.19
CA ARG A 204 6.51 -34.98 45.99
C ARG A 204 7.44 -34.49 47.09
N GLY A 205 7.04 -34.72 48.28
CA GLY A 205 7.91 -35.02 49.43
C GLY A 205 8.19 -33.92 50.40
#